data_81267018e11b4be6f076dbd95ef34a75
#
_entry.id   81267018e11b4be6f076dbd95ef34a75
#
_cell.length_a   1.000
_cell.length_b   1.000
_cell.length_c   1.000
_cell.angle_alpha   90.00
_cell.angle_beta   90.00
_cell.angle_gamma   90.00
#
_symmetry.space_group_name_H-M   'P 1'
#
loop_
_entity.id
_entity.type
_entity.pdbx_description
1 polymer ?
#
loop_
_entity_poly.entity_id
_entity_poly.type
_entity_poly.pdbx_seq_one_letter_code
_entity_poly.pdbx_strand_id
1 'polypeptide(L)'
;GKVADVYIIIAYTDVIEDKRGRKVKKFSAFIVEKGTPGFSFGTKEKKMGIRGSSTYELIFEDCRIPADSMLGVRGKGFPIAMHTLDGGRIGIASQALGLAEGALERTVEYVKERKQFGRSIGQFQNTQFQLADMATKVEAAKMLVYKAARKKDEYKTNPKISYSVEAAMAKLYAAEVAMEVTTKAVQLHGGYGYIREYEVERMMRDAKITEIYEGTSEVQRMVISADLLK
;
A
#
# COMPACT_ATOMS: atom_id res chain seq x y z
N GLY A 1 6.80 13.73 -3.46
CA GLY A 1 6.50 15.10 -3.79
C GLY A 1 7.65 15.80 -4.51
N LYS A 2 8.41 16.64 -3.83
CA LYS A 2 9.45 17.52 -4.43
C LYS A 2 10.57 16.82 -5.25
N VAL A 3 10.73 15.52 -5.12
CA VAL A 3 11.80 14.74 -5.78
C VAL A 3 11.43 14.32 -7.20
N ALA A 4 10.14 14.17 -7.50
CA ALA A 4 9.67 13.84 -8.83
C ALA A 4 9.81 15.05 -9.78
N ASP A 5 9.97 14.78 -11.05
CA ASP A 5 10.05 15.80 -12.12
C ASP A 5 8.74 15.87 -12.92
N VAL A 6 7.96 14.79 -12.92
CA VAL A 6 6.68 14.66 -13.62
C VAL A 6 5.58 14.20 -12.64
N TYR A 7 4.40 14.78 -12.78
CA TYR A 7 3.23 14.51 -11.94
C TYR A 7 2.03 14.15 -12.80
N ILE A 8 1.31 13.12 -12.39
CA ILE A 8 0.01 12.77 -12.98
C ILE A 8 -1.10 13.33 -12.07
N ILE A 9 -1.86 14.26 -12.60
CA ILE A 9 -2.92 14.96 -11.87
C ILE A 9 -4.27 14.50 -12.39
N ILE A 10 -5.14 14.08 -11.50
CA ILE A 10 -6.54 13.79 -11.82
C ILE A 10 -7.38 14.98 -11.37
N ALA A 11 -7.94 15.69 -12.32
CA ALA A 11 -8.73 16.89 -12.08
C ALA A 11 -10.16 16.75 -12.58
N TYR A 12 -11.06 17.45 -11.91
CA TYR A 12 -12.44 17.60 -12.31
C TYR A 12 -12.54 18.53 -13.53
N THR A 13 -13.12 18.04 -14.64
CA THR A 13 -13.16 18.81 -15.90
C THR A 13 -14.57 19.09 -16.41
N ASP A 14 -15.54 18.24 -16.12
CA ASP A 14 -16.89 18.37 -16.69
C ASP A 14 -17.98 17.91 -15.71
N VAL A 15 -19.19 18.46 -15.88
CA VAL A 15 -20.44 17.95 -15.31
C VAL A 15 -21.32 17.48 -16.44
N ILE A 16 -21.79 16.26 -16.37
CA ILE A 16 -22.83 15.75 -17.28
C ILE A 16 -24.06 15.36 -16.47
N GLU A 17 -25.22 15.33 -17.10
CA GLU A 17 -26.40 14.71 -16.52
C GLU A 17 -26.45 13.22 -16.92
N ASP A 18 -26.70 12.35 -15.94
CA ASP A 18 -26.94 10.92 -16.22
C ASP A 18 -28.37 10.73 -16.76
N LYS A 19 -28.70 9.50 -17.17
CA LYS A 19 -30.05 9.14 -17.70
C LYS A 19 -31.17 9.38 -16.68
N ARG A 20 -30.87 9.68 -15.43
CA ARG A 20 -31.83 9.98 -14.35
C ARG A 20 -31.83 11.46 -13.96
N GLY A 21 -31.22 12.33 -14.76
CA GLY A 21 -31.11 13.76 -14.50
C GLY A 21 -30.15 14.17 -13.36
N ARG A 22 -29.29 13.24 -12.87
CA ARG A 22 -28.35 13.53 -11.79
C ARG A 22 -27.05 14.08 -12.37
N LYS A 23 -26.55 15.14 -11.76
CA LYS A 23 -25.25 15.75 -12.11
C LYS A 23 -24.10 14.79 -11.71
N VAL A 24 -23.34 14.34 -12.70
CA VAL A 24 -22.19 13.44 -12.53
C VAL A 24 -20.91 14.20 -12.89
N LYS A 25 -19.97 14.27 -11.97
CA LYS A 25 -18.65 14.83 -12.20
C LYS A 25 -17.81 13.92 -13.08
N LYS A 26 -17.13 14.48 -14.06
CA LYS A 26 -16.14 13.79 -14.90
C LYS A 26 -14.75 14.31 -14.58
N PHE A 27 -13.79 13.39 -14.56
CA PHE A 27 -12.40 13.67 -14.26
C PHE A 27 -11.54 13.35 -15.47
N SER A 28 -10.53 14.17 -15.72
CA SER A 28 -9.49 13.92 -16.71
C SER A 28 -8.13 13.80 -16.02
N ALA A 29 -7.20 13.13 -16.67
CA ALA A 29 -5.83 12.98 -16.21
C ALA A 29 -4.91 13.90 -17.01
N PHE A 30 -3.92 14.48 -16.34
CA PHE A 30 -2.98 15.44 -16.94
C PHE A 30 -1.56 15.12 -16.50
N ILE A 31 -0.61 15.34 -17.39
CA ILE A 31 0.81 15.33 -17.11
C ILE A 31 1.21 16.77 -16.78
N VAL A 32 1.82 16.99 -15.62
CA VAL A 32 2.32 18.29 -15.19
C VAL A 32 3.79 18.15 -14.83
N GLU A 33 4.64 18.97 -15.43
CA GLU A 33 6.06 18.98 -15.13
C GLU A 33 6.38 19.86 -13.92
N LYS A 34 7.43 19.50 -13.21
CA LYS A 34 7.97 20.33 -12.13
C LYS A 34 8.42 21.68 -12.67
N GLY A 35 8.08 22.75 -11.96
CA GLY A 35 8.41 24.11 -12.39
C GLY A 35 7.41 24.72 -13.33
N THR A 36 6.32 24.05 -13.70
CA THR A 36 5.19 24.68 -14.41
C THR A 36 4.70 25.90 -13.63
N PRO A 37 4.58 27.09 -14.25
CA PRO A 37 4.08 28.28 -13.57
C PRO A 37 2.71 28.03 -12.93
N GLY A 38 2.55 28.46 -11.69
CA GLY A 38 1.35 28.21 -10.90
C GLY A 38 1.28 26.84 -10.22
N PHE A 39 2.30 25.97 -10.41
CA PHE A 39 2.41 24.72 -9.67
C PHE A 39 3.45 24.83 -8.55
N SER A 40 3.06 24.55 -7.33
CA SER A 40 3.92 24.63 -6.15
C SER A 40 3.64 23.49 -5.16
N PHE A 41 4.45 23.42 -4.10
CA PHE A 41 4.35 22.41 -3.05
C PHE A 41 4.09 23.05 -1.70
N GLY A 42 3.14 22.53 -0.99
CA GLY A 42 2.88 22.85 0.41
C GLY A 42 3.95 22.28 1.36
N THR A 43 3.59 22.13 2.61
CA THR A 43 4.47 21.64 3.67
C THR A 43 4.75 20.15 3.52
N LYS A 44 5.99 19.74 3.88
CA LYS A 44 6.36 18.33 3.98
C LYS A 44 5.67 17.68 5.18
N GLU A 45 4.93 16.61 4.94
CA GLU A 45 4.24 15.89 6.01
C GLU A 45 5.22 15.17 6.95
N LYS A 46 4.98 15.31 8.27
CA LYS A 46 5.69 14.56 9.32
C LYS A 46 4.97 13.26 9.58
N LYS A 47 5.45 12.17 9.00
CA LYS A 47 4.77 10.87 9.01
C LYS A 47 5.25 9.95 10.14
N MET A 48 4.39 9.03 10.55
CA MET A 48 4.67 7.96 11.50
C MET A 48 5.78 7.02 11.00
N GLY A 49 5.64 6.54 9.75
CA GLY A 49 6.55 5.60 9.07
C GLY A 49 6.80 6.00 7.61
N ILE A 50 7.50 5.15 6.88
CA ILE A 50 7.94 5.39 5.48
C ILE A 50 8.51 6.81 5.31
N ARG A 51 9.35 7.23 6.25
CA ARG A 51 9.87 8.60 6.30
C ARG A 51 10.86 8.92 5.19
N GLY A 52 11.43 7.89 4.57
CA GLY A 52 12.29 8.02 3.39
C GLY A 52 11.54 8.46 2.13
N SER A 53 10.23 8.18 2.04
CA SER A 53 9.37 8.68 0.96
C SER A 53 8.63 9.92 1.42
N SER A 54 8.98 11.08 0.87
CA SER A 54 8.39 12.36 1.27
C SER A 54 6.98 12.55 0.69
N THR A 55 6.06 13.08 1.49
CA THR A 55 4.68 13.43 1.12
C THR A 55 4.51 14.94 1.21
N TYR A 56 3.88 15.53 0.18
CA TYR A 56 3.59 16.96 0.09
C TYR A 56 2.19 17.18 -0.47
N GLU A 57 1.56 18.24 -0.06
CA GLU A 57 0.44 18.81 -0.77
C GLU A 57 0.92 19.39 -2.11
N LEU A 58 0.11 19.23 -3.18
CA LEU A 58 0.34 19.85 -4.47
C LEU A 58 -0.64 21.01 -4.62
N ILE A 59 -0.11 22.20 -4.89
CA ILE A 59 -0.87 23.45 -4.97
C ILE A 59 -0.85 23.95 -6.41
N PHE A 60 -2.03 24.25 -6.95
CA PHE A 60 -2.22 24.77 -8.30
C PHE A 60 -3.00 26.08 -8.23
N GLU A 61 -2.36 27.19 -8.63
CA GLU A 61 -2.93 28.53 -8.66
C GLU A 61 -2.70 29.11 -10.06
N ASP A 62 -3.77 29.31 -10.81
CA ASP A 62 -3.72 29.76 -12.21
C ASP A 62 -2.71 28.98 -13.09
N CYS A 63 -2.52 27.71 -12.77
CA CYS A 63 -1.58 26.83 -13.45
C CYS A 63 -2.12 26.46 -14.83
N ARG A 64 -1.48 26.95 -15.88
CA ARG A 64 -1.83 26.66 -17.28
C ARG A 64 -0.91 25.64 -17.85
N ILE A 65 -1.47 24.57 -18.41
CA ILE A 65 -0.75 23.49 -19.09
C ILE A 65 -1.24 23.39 -20.54
N PRO A 66 -0.39 22.90 -21.48
CA PRO A 66 -0.81 22.64 -22.84
C PRO A 66 -1.95 21.60 -22.91
N ALA A 67 -2.82 21.73 -23.91
CA ALA A 67 -3.97 20.82 -24.08
C ALA A 67 -3.54 19.36 -24.36
N ASP A 68 -2.39 19.17 -24.99
CA ASP A 68 -1.77 17.87 -25.28
C ASP A 68 -1.14 17.18 -24.04
N SER A 69 -1.02 17.90 -22.93
CA SER A 69 -0.66 17.31 -21.63
C SER A 69 -1.78 16.43 -21.04
N MET A 70 -2.96 16.38 -21.67
CA MET A 70 -4.03 15.48 -21.25
C MET A 70 -3.67 14.02 -21.54
N LEU A 71 -3.70 13.20 -20.51
CA LEU A 71 -3.46 11.76 -20.61
C LEU A 71 -4.77 11.03 -20.98
N GLY A 72 -4.80 10.46 -22.17
CA GLY A 72 -5.96 9.73 -22.70
C GLY A 72 -7.10 10.64 -23.13
N VAL A 73 -8.33 10.29 -22.80
CA VAL A 73 -9.55 10.96 -23.28
C VAL A 73 -10.18 11.81 -22.17
N ARG A 74 -10.65 13.01 -22.53
CA ARG A 74 -11.37 13.91 -21.62
C ARG A 74 -12.53 13.20 -20.91
N GLY A 75 -12.65 13.39 -19.62
CA GLY A 75 -13.66 12.75 -18.77
C GLY A 75 -13.41 11.28 -18.43
N LYS A 76 -12.25 10.71 -18.85
CA LYS A 76 -11.84 9.32 -18.58
C LYS A 76 -10.67 9.17 -17.61
N GLY A 77 -10.32 10.21 -16.86
CA GLY A 77 -9.23 10.18 -15.89
C GLY A 77 -9.49 9.23 -14.71
N PHE A 78 -10.74 9.10 -14.26
CA PHE A 78 -11.08 8.18 -13.17
C PHE A 78 -10.82 6.69 -13.51
N PRO A 79 -11.24 6.15 -14.68
CA PRO A 79 -10.82 4.81 -15.10
C PRO A 79 -9.29 4.61 -15.16
N ILE A 80 -8.52 5.61 -15.59
CA ILE A 80 -7.05 5.54 -15.59
C ILE A 80 -6.53 5.38 -14.15
N ALA A 81 -7.02 6.19 -13.22
CA ALA A 81 -6.66 6.09 -11.80
C ALA A 81 -6.99 4.71 -11.23
N MET A 82 -8.18 4.18 -11.48
CA MET A 82 -8.60 2.86 -10.96
C MET A 82 -7.70 1.74 -11.49
N HIS A 83 -7.39 1.75 -12.79
CA HIS A 83 -6.49 0.76 -13.39
C HIS A 83 -5.07 0.82 -12.79
N THR A 84 -4.56 2.03 -12.56
CA THR A 84 -3.25 2.24 -11.91
C THR A 84 -3.27 1.71 -10.48
N LEU A 85 -4.33 1.98 -9.72
CA LEU A 85 -4.52 1.51 -8.35
C LEU A 85 -4.59 -0.02 -8.25
N ASP A 86 -5.22 -0.71 -9.21
CA ASP A 86 -5.22 -2.19 -9.22
C ASP A 86 -3.81 -2.76 -9.27
N GLY A 87 -2.93 -2.16 -10.08
CA GLY A 87 -1.51 -2.52 -10.11
C GLY A 87 -0.76 -2.12 -8.84
N GLY A 88 -1.05 -0.94 -8.29
CA GLY A 88 -0.48 -0.40 -7.07
C GLY A 88 -0.79 -1.27 -5.85
N ARG A 89 -2.00 -1.82 -5.74
CA ARG A 89 -2.40 -2.74 -4.66
C ARG A 89 -1.48 -3.94 -4.54
N ILE A 90 -1.04 -4.53 -5.66
CA ILE A 90 -0.08 -5.64 -5.66
C ILE A 90 1.28 -5.16 -5.13
N GLY A 91 1.73 -3.96 -5.54
CA GLY A 91 2.97 -3.37 -5.03
C GLY A 91 2.94 -3.16 -3.52
N ILE A 92 1.83 -2.62 -2.99
CA ILE A 92 1.67 -2.43 -1.53
C ILE A 92 1.54 -3.76 -0.78
N ALA A 93 0.84 -4.74 -1.36
CA ALA A 93 0.79 -6.09 -0.80
C ALA A 93 2.19 -6.72 -0.69
N SER A 94 3.04 -6.52 -1.71
CA SER A 94 4.43 -6.99 -1.70
C SER A 94 5.28 -6.25 -0.66
N GLN A 95 5.09 -4.95 -0.50
CA GLN A 95 5.76 -4.16 0.54
C GLN A 95 5.36 -4.65 1.94
N ALA A 96 4.07 -4.87 2.19
CA ALA A 96 3.55 -5.38 3.44
C ALA A 96 4.12 -6.79 3.74
N LEU A 97 4.13 -7.67 2.75
CA LEU A 97 4.73 -9.00 2.86
C LEU A 97 6.21 -8.92 3.24
N GLY A 98 7.00 -8.09 2.55
CA GLY A 98 8.43 -7.93 2.86
C GLY A 98 8.70 -7.38 4.27
N LEU A 99 7.83 -6.48 4.78
CA LEU A 99 7.90 -6.02 6.18
C LEU A 99 7.60 -7.17 7.16
N ALA A 100 6.61 -8.00 6.87
CA ALA A 100 6.26 -9.15 7.71
C ALA A 100 7.35 -10.22 7.70
N GLU A 101 7.89 -10.58 6.53
CA GLU A 101 9.01 -11.51 6.38
C GLU A 101 10.24 -11.03 7.15
N GLY A 102 10.67 -9.79 6.93
CA GLY A 102 11.84 -9.22 7.60
C GLY A 102 11.68 -9.11 9.11
N ALA A 103 10.48 -8.77 9.61
CA ALA A 103 10.21 -8.73 11.05
C ALA A 103 10.25 -10.14 11.67
N LEU A 104 9.71 -11.14 10.99
CA LEU A 104 9.75 -12.54 11.42
C LEU A 104 11.20 -13.04 11.48
N GLU A 105 11.99 -12.83 10.43
CA GLU A 105 13.40 -13.26 10.37
C GLU A 105 14.21 -12.69 11.54
N ARG A 106 14.15 -11.37 11.76
CA ARG A 106 14.85 -10.70 12.87
C ARG A 106 14.37 -11.21 14.23
N THR A 107 13.07 -11.51 14.35
CA THR A 107 12.54 -12.04 15.61
C THR A 107 13.04 -13.46 15.86
N VAL A 108 13.11 -14.29 14.84
CA VAL A 108 13.65 -15.67 14.96
C VAL A 108 15.12 -15.64 15.38
N GLU A 109 15.93 -14.76 14.82
CA GLU A 109 17.34 -14.57 15.21
C GLU A 109 17.43 -14.11 16.67
N TYR A 110 16.71 -13.08 17.03
CA TYR A 110 16.73 -12.50 18.38
C TYR A 110 16.33 -13.51 19.47
N VAL A 111 15.24 -14.28 19.27
CA VAL A 111 14.77 -15.23 20.30
C VAL A 111 15.70 -16.42 20.50
N LYS A 112 16.54 -16.76 19.51
CA LYS A 112 17.58 -17.79 19.63
C LYS A 112 18.72 -17.32 20.52
N GLU A 113 19.11 -16.06 20.45
CA GLU A 113 20.25 -15.48 21.15
C GLU A 113 19.87 -14.95 22.54
N ARG A 114 18.73 -14.27 22.66
CA ARG A 114 18.29 -13.65 23.90
C ARG A 114 17.99 -14.67 24.98
N LYS A 115 18.65 -14.54 26.11
CA LYS A 115 18.44 -15.45 27.28
C LYS A 115 17.72 -14.72 28.41
N GLN A 116 16.74 -15.37 28.97
CA GLN A 116 16.05 -15.01 30.23
C GLN A 116 15.64 -16.30 30.97
N PHE A 117 15.56 -16.24 32.30
CA PHE A 117 15.20 -17.39 33.13
C PHE A 117 16.06 -18.63 32.85
N GLY A 118 17.36 -18.44 32.62
CA GLY A 118 18.36 -19.50 32.45
C GLY A 118 18.41 -20.17 31.07
N ARG A 119 17.60 -19.72 30.07
CA ARG A 119 17.57 -20.30 28.72
C ARG A 119 17.25 -19.26 27.65
N SER A 120 17.44 -19.59 26.36
CA SER A 120 17.02 -18.72 25.28
C SER A 120 15.49 -18.57 25.28
N ILE A 121 14.99 -17.36 24.95
CA ILE A 121 13.53 -17.12 24.96
C ILE A 121 12.81 -17.91 23.88
N GLY A 122 13.51 -18.36 22.84
CA GLY A 122 12.98 -19.28 21.82
C GLY A 122 12.67 -20.69 22.34
N GLN A 123 13.13 -21.07 23.54
CA GLN A 123 12.80 -22.35 24.18
C GLN A 123 11.49 -22.32 24.96
N PHE A 124 10.85 -21.16 25.12
CA PHE A 124 9.53 -21.09 25.76
C PHE A 124 8.43 -21.44 24.75
N GLN A 125 7.54 -22.34 25.15
CA GLN A 125 6.46 -22.83 24.29
C GLN A 125 5.58 -21.70 23.72
N ASN A 126 5.26 -20.68 24.53
CA ASN A 126 4.48 -19.53 24.08
C ASN A 126 5.20 -18.75 22.95
N THR A 127 6.54 -18.60 23.04
CA THR A 127 7.33 -17.97 21.98
C THR A 127 7.28 -18.81 20.70
N GLN A 128 7.42 -20.13 20.81
CA GLN A 128 7.35 -21.05 19.68
C GLN A 128 5.98 -20.99 18.99
N PHE A 129 4.90 -20.96 19.75
CA PHE A 129 3.54 -20.84 19.18
C PHE A 129 3.35 -19.51 18.43
N GLN A 130 3.80 -18.39 19.00
CA GLN A 130 3.71 -17.10 18.32
C GLN A 130 4.51 -17.10 17.01
N LEU A 131 5.72 -17.65 16.99
CA LEU A 131 6.52 -17.75 15.78
C LEU A 131 5.86 -18.64 14.73
N ALA A 132 5.26 -19.76 15.12
CA ALA A 132 4.53 -20.63 14.21
C ALA A 132 3.32 -19.93 13.59
N ASP A 133 2.54 -19.19 14.38
CA ASP A 133 1.42 -18.40 13.90
C ASP A 133 1.86 -17.31 12.92
N MET A 134 2.94 -16.56 13.25
CA MET A 134 3.52 -15.54 12.40
C MET A 134 3.96 -16.13 11.06
N ALA A 135 4.73 -17.23 11.09
CA ALA A 135 5.23 -17.90 9.89
C ALA A 135 4.08 -18.38 8.99
N THR A 136 3.05 -18.99 9.57
CA THR A 136 1.88 -19.49 8.82
C THR A 136 1.14 -18.35 8.11
N LYS A 137 0.95 -17.22 8.79
CA LYS A 137 0.27 -16.04 8.21
C LYS A 137 1.10 -15.39 7.11
N VAL A 138 2.41 -15.28 7.31
CA VAL A 138 3.34 -14.76 6.29
C VAL A 138 3.29 -15.60 5.03
N GLU A 139 3.34 -16.93 5.16
CA GLU A 139 3.24 -17.83 4.00
C GLU A 139 1.90 -17.73 3.27
N ALA A 140 0.79 -17.64 4.02
CA ALA A 140 -0.52 -17.43 3.42
C ALA A 140 -0.61 -16.07 2.66
N ALA A 141 -0.05 -15.00 3.24
CA ALA A 141 0.04 -13.69 2.58
C ALA A 141 0.88 -13.77 1.29
N LYS A 142 2.00 -14.48 1.32
CA LYS A 142 2.88 -14.71 0.17
C LYS A 142 2.13 -15.39 -0.98
N MET A 143 1.37 -16.42 -0.69
CA MET A 143 0.57 -17.13 -1.70
C MET A 143 -0.45 -16.20 -2.37
N LEU A 144 -1.14 -15.35 -1.61
CA LEU A 144 -2.08 -14.37 -2.15
C LEU A 144 -1.39 -13.30 -3.02
N VAL A 145 -0.25 -12.78 -2.58
CA VAL A 145 0.53 -11.78 -3.33
C VAL A 145 1.00 -12.36 -4.67
N TYR A 146 1.57 -13.55 -4.66
CA TYR A 146 2.05 -14.20 -5.88
C TYR A 146 0.91 -14.60 -6.82
N LYS A 147 -0.24 -15.04 -6.28
CA LYS A 147 -1.43 -15.28 -7.08
C LYS A 147 -1.88 -14.00 -7.80
N ALA A 148 -1.94 -12.87 -7.10
CA ALA A 148 -2.32 -11.60 -7.68
C ALA A 148 -1.34 -11.12 -8.76
N ALA A 149 -0.03 -11.27 -8.51
CA ALA A 149 1.02 -10.92 -9.47
C ALA A 149 0.91 -11.75 -10.76
N ARG A 150 0.77 -13.07 -10.64
CA ARG A 150 0.55 -13.96 -11.80
C ARG A 150 -0.70 -13.59 -12.58
N LYS A 151 -1.78 -13.27 -11.89
CA LYS A 151 -3.03 -12.85 -12.52
C LYS A 151 -2.87 -11.56 -13.32
N LYS A 152 -2.08 -10.61 -12.82
CA LYS A 152 -1.71 -9.40 -13.54
C LYS A 152 -0.85 -9.70 -14.79
N ASP A 153 0.04 -10.68 -14.73
CA ASP A 153 0.82 -11.09 -15.90
C ASP A 153 -0.08 -11.76 -16.96
N GLU A 154 -1.05 -12.58 -16.55
CA GLU A 154 -2.08 -13.13 -17.45
C GLU A 154 -2.89 -12.02 -18.12
N TYR A 155 -3.26 -10.96 -17.39
CA TYR A 155 -3.96 -9.79 -17.94
C TYR A 155 -3.18 -9.10 -19.07
N LYS A 156 -1.84 -9.04 -19.01
CA LYS A 156 -1.01 -8.44 -20.08
C LYS A 156 -1.17 -9.15 -21.42
N THR A 157 -1.40 -10.46 -21.40
CA THR A 157 -1.58 -11.28 -22.59
C THR A 157 -3.05 -11.45 -22.98
N ASN A 158 -3.96 -11.34 -22.01
CA ASN A 158 -5.39 -11.43 -22.21
C ASN A 158 -6.16 -10.36 -21.40
N PRO A 159 -6.38 -9.17 -21.96
CA PRO A 159 -7.05 -8.06 -21.25
C PRO A 159 -8.52 -8.32 -20.88
N LYS A 160 -9.10 -9.46 -21.27
CA LYS A 160 -10.44 -9.87 -20.83
C LYS A 160 -10.46 -10.42 -19.40
N ILE A 161 -9.30 -10.81 -18.87
CA ILE A 161 -9.13 -11.30 -17.51
C ILE A 161 -9.02 -10.08 -16.58
N SER A 162 -9.73 -10.06 -15.46
CA SER A 162 -9.54 -9.08 -14.39
C SER A 162 -8.63 -9.66 -13.32
N TYR A 163 -7.85 -8.81 -12.66
CA TYR A 163 -7.04 -9.15 -11.48
C TYR A 163 -7.37 -8.27 -10.26
N SER A 164 -8.38 -7.41 -10.38
CA SER A 164 -8.73 -6.42 -9.35
C SER A 164 -9.10 -7.05 -8.01
N VAL A 165 -9.80 -8.19 -8.03
CA VAL A 165 -10.23 -8.91 -6.81
C VAL A 165 -9.05 -9.57 -6.14
N GLU A 166 -8.20 -10.27 -6.89
CA GLU A 166 -6.99 -10.89 -6.37
C GLU A 166 -6.02 -9.84 -5.80
N ALA A 167 -5.87 -8.69 -6.47
CA ALA A 167 -5.07 -7.58 -5.98
C ALA A 167 -5.62 -7.01 -4.66
N ALA A 168 -6.96 -6.86 -4.56
CA ALA A 168 -7.62 -6.41 -3.34
C ALA A 168 -7.47 -7.41 -2.19
N MET A 169 -7.65 -8.71 -2.44
CA MET A 169 -7.44 -9.78 -1.44
C MET A 169 -6.00 -9.82 -0.94
N ALA A 170 -5.04 -9.75 -1.84
CA ALA A 170 -3.62 -9.76 -1.51
C ALA A 170 -3.27 -8.54 -0.64
N LYS A 171 -3.71 -7.34 -1.03
CA LYS A 171 -3.43 -6.10 -0.28
C LYS A 171 -4.07 -6.11 1.09
N LEU A 172 -5.33 -6.50 1.20
CA LEU A 172 -6.05 -6.58 2.46
C LEU A 172 -5.32 -7.50 3.44
N TYR A 173 -5.10 -8.75 3.04
CA TYR A 173 -4.53 -9.76 3.92
C TYR A 173 -3.08 -9.49 4.28
N ALA A 174 -2.24 -9.14 3.29
CA ALA A 174 -0.82 -8.86 3.54
C ALA A 174 -0.63 -7.65 4.48
N ALA A 175 -1.45 -6.59 4.36
CA ALA A 175 -1.39 -5.43 5.23
C ALA A 175 -1.76 -5.77 6.69
N GLU A 176 -2.82 -6.53 6.90
CA GLU A 176 -3.24 -6.98 8.24
C GLU A 176 -2.18 -7.91 8.87
N VAL A 177 -1.62 -8.85 8.09
CA VAL A 177 -0.54 -9.72 8.53
C VAL A 177 0.72 -8.91 8.89
N ALA A 178 1.08 -7.93 8.08
CA ALA A 178 2.24 -7.08 8.37
C ALA A 178 2.09 -6.34 9.70
N MET A 179 0.92 -5.78 9.98
CA MET A 179 0.65 -5.13 11.27
C MET A 179 0.71 -6.10 12.44
N GLU A 180 0.12 -7.28 12.30
CA GLU A 180 0.13 -8.28 13.36
C GLU A 180 1.55 -8.79 13.64
N VAL A 181 2.29 -9.18 12.59
CA VAL A 181 3.63 -9.76 12.70
C VAL A 181 4.63 -8.73 13.26
N THR A 182 4.62 -7.50 12.74
CA THR A 182 5.53 -6.46 13.23
C THR A 182 5.22 -6.05 14.67
N THR A 183 3.94 -6.01 15.08
CA THR A 183 3.55 -5.76 16.47
C THR A 183 4.03 -6.88 17.40
N LYS A 184 3.86 -8.15 17.00
CA LYS A 184 4.38 -9.29 17.76
C LYS A 184 5.90 -9.32 17.81
N ALA A 185 6.59 -8.91 16.74
CA ALA A 185 8.03 -8.78 16.72
C ALA A 185 8.52 -7.79 17.79
N VAL A 186 7.92 -6.59 17.86
CA VAL A 186 8.23 -5.62 18.90
C VAL A 186 8.00 -6.22 20.28
N GLN A 187 6.88 -6.90 20.50
CA GLN A 187 6.55 -7.53 21.79
C GLN A 187 7.56 -8.62 22.18
N LEU A 188 7.99 -9.48 21.26
CA LEU A 188 8.95 -10.56 21.52
C LEU A 188 10.37 -10.04 21.77
N HIS A 189 10.73 -8.86 21.25
CA HIS A 189 11.98 -8.18 21.61
C HIS A 189 11.93 -7.49 22.98
N GLY A 190 10.74 -7.29 23.55
CA GLY A 190 10.56 -6.58 24.81
C GLY A 190 11.04 -5.14 24.73
N GLY A 191 11.74 -4.65 25.78
CA GLY A 191 12.28 -3.28 25.81
C GLY A 191 13.19 -2.95 24.63
N TYR A 192 13.95 -3.92 24.13
CA TYR A 192 14.79 -3.74 22.93
C TYR A 192 13.99 -3.55 21.66
N GLY A 193 12.78 -4.10 21.55
CA GLY A 193 11.90 -3.85 20.42
C GLY A 193 11.31 -2.44 20.35
N TYR A 194 11.44 -1.67 21.44
CA TYR A 194 10.90 -0.31 21.56
C TYR A 194 11.93 0.79 21.28
N ILE A 195 13.20 0.44 21.19
CA ILE A 195 14.30 1.37 20.91
C ILE A 195 14.75 1.28 19.46
N ARG A 196 15.31 2.38 18.92
CA ARG A 196 15.62 2.53 17.49
C ARG A 196 16.80 1.71 16.99
N GLU A 197 17.63 1.20 17.89
CA GLU A 197 18.76 0.32 17.58
C GLU A 197 18.29 -1.04 17.01
N TYR A 198 17.05 -1.44 17.33
CA TYR A 198 16.40 -2.62 16.77
C TYR A 198 15.33 -2.20 15.74
N GLU A 199 15.45 -2.69 14.53
CA GLU A 199 14.63 -2.23 13.38
C GLU A 199 13.14 -2.59 13.46
N VAL A 200 12.74 -3.48 14.37
CA VAL A 200 11.35 -3.97 14.46
C VAL A 200 10.36 -2.86 14.80
N GLU A 201 10.76 -1.84 15.59
CA GLU A 201 9.92 -0.69 15.87
C GLU A 201 9.63 0.13 14.61
N ARG A 202 10.65 0.30 13.75
CA ARG A 202 10.50 0.97 12.46
C ARG A 202 9.59 0.17 11.52
N MET A 203 9.77 -1.15 11.46
CA MET A 203 8.94 -2.02 10.64
C MET A 203 7.46 -1.95 11.04
N MET A 204 7.16 -1.86 12.34
CA MET A 204 5.80 -1.69 12.82
C MET A 204 5.21 -0.34 12.40
N ARG A 205 5.97 0.76 12.50
CA ARG A 205 5.51 2.08 12.04
C ARG A 205 5.31 2.13 10.53
N ASP A 206 6.19 1.48 9.79
CA ASP A 206 6.14 1.41 8.33
C ASP A 206 4.99 0.52 7.84
N ALA A 207 4.69 -0.57 8.55
CA ALA A 207 3.59 -1.47 8.20
C ALA A 207 2.22 -0.78 8.27
N LYS A 208 2.02 0.15 9.20
CA LYS A 208 0.69 0.77 9.41
C LYS A 208 0.14 1.45 8.17
N ILE A 209 0.97 2.09 7.36
CA ILE A 209 0.49 2.77 6.16
C ILE A 209 -0.07 1.80 5.11
N THR A 210 0.37 0.54 5.12
CA THR A 210 -0.09 -0.46 4.14
C THR A 210 -1.58 -0.79 4.28
N GLU A 211 -2.19 -0.55 5.44
CA GLU A 211 -3.63 -0.66 5.65
C GLU A 211 -4.41 0.56 5.12
N ILE A 212 -3.73 1.68 4.84
CA ILE A 212 -4.36 2.99 4.58
C ILE A 212 -4.27 3.39 3.11
N TYR A 213 -3.06 3.49 2.54
CA TYR A 213 -2.89 3.97 1.17
C TYR A 213 -3.20 2.90 0.12
N GLU A 214 -3.31 3.34 -1.16
CA GLU A 214 -3.77 2.51 -2.29
C GLU A 214 -5.17 1.90 -2.06
N GLY A 215 -5.99 2.63 -1.31
CA GLY A 215 -7.29 2.21 -0.80
C GLY A 215 -7.18 1.53 0.56
N THR A 216 -7.94 2.03 1.53
CA THR A 216 -7.93 1.45 2.89
C THR A 216 -8.38 -0.02 2.89
N SER A 217 -8.15 -0.73 3.98
CA SER A 217 -8.63 -2.11 4.15
C SER A 217 -10.14 -2.23 3.93
N GLU A 218 -10.92 -1.20 4.27
CA GLU A 218 -12.36 -1.13 3.99
C GLU A 218 -12.65 -1.03 2.49
N VAL A 219 -11.87 -0.23 1.76
CA VAL A 219 -12.01 -0.13 0.29
C VAL A 219 -11.69 -1.47 -0.37
N GLN A 220 -10.70 -2.22 0.11
CA GLN A 220 -10.43 -3.56 -0.41
C GLN A 220 -11.63 -4.49 -0.19
N ARG A 221 -12.25 -4.45 1.01
CA ARG A 221 -13.47 -5.22 1.31
C ARG A 221 -14.63 -4.84 0.39
N MET A 222 -14.79 -3.56 0.06
CA MET A 222 -15.79 -3.11 -0.90
C MET A 222 -15.56 -3.71 -2.30
N VAL A 223 -14.32 -3.73 -2.77
CA VAL A 223 -13.97 -4.32 -4.08
C VAL A 223 -14.28 -5.81 -4.11
N ILE A 224 -13.88 -6.54 -3.07
CA ILE A 224 -14.09 -7.98 -2.94
C ILE A 224 -15.60 -8.30 -2.88
N SER A 225 -16.34 -7.61 -2.00
CA SER A 225 -17.77 -7.87 -1.81
C SER A 225 -18.60 -7.52 -3.04
N ALA A 226 -18.23 -6.45 -3.76
CA ALA A 226 -18.91 -6.09 -5.00
C ALA A 226 -18.77 -7.16 -6.10
N ASP A 227 -17.71 -7.95 -6.08
CA ASP A 227 -17.55 -9.09 -7.01
C ASP A 227 -18.34 -10.32 -6.56
N LEU A 228 -18.34 -10.61 -5.27
CA LEU A 228 -19.08 -11.73 -4.68
C LEU A 228 -20.61 -11.60 -4.82
N LEU A 229 -21.11 -10.36 -4.96
CA LEU A 229 -22.54 -10.05 -5.01
C LEU A 229 -23.05 -9.75 -6.44
N LYS A 230 -22.25 -10.01 -7.46
CA LYS A 230 -22.69 -9.94 -8.88
C LYS A 230 -23.57 -11.11 -9.23
#